data_3ed8c63e70fe4296dc31e29e4f94a6bd
#
_entry.id   3ed8c63e70fe4296dc31e29e4f94a6bd
#
_cell.length_a   1.000
_cell.length_b   1.000
_cell.length_c   1.000
_cell.angle_alpha   90.00
_cell.angle_beta   90.00
_cell.angle_gamma   90.00
#
_symmetry.space_group_name_H-M   'P 1'
#
loop_
_entity.id
_entity.type
_entity.pdbx_description
1 polymer ?
#
loop_
_entity_poly.entity_id
_entity_poly.type
_entity_poly.pdbx_seq_one_letter_code
_entity_poly.pdbx_strand_id
1 'polypeptide(L)'
;LGDTPTEYAASLMASLIVVHLGYSFASIAYQAWGAELGHTDKERSTYVAVREGVGILGVVFAVSLALETNAGLIFTVFAVMLVLGMFLLLKFSPQPDKAAQQTVHALGNSFSKAQSSVTASIRKGLADIVQPLRRENFRKLMGVFLCNGLAAALPATLVPFYMRDRLGLGDSDQWVLAVYFLVGAASTVFWVWLASKIGLARAWLLGMVLSIPAFIVVVVLGEGDLAGYLFVCIVTGFALGADLSLPAALVARLIEE
;
A
#
# COMPACT_ATOMS: atom_id res chain seq x y z
N LEU A 1 11.83 -28.26 22.96
CA LEU A 1 11.46 -28.65 21.61
C LEU A 1 12.28 -27.78 20.70
N GLY A 2 13.40 -28.32 20.21
CA GLY A 2 14.36 -27.57 19.39
C GLY A 2 13.94 -27.66 17.92
N ASP A 3 13.15 -26.69 17.48
CA ASP A 3 12.88 -26.54 16.05
C ASP A 3 14.19 -26.18 15.33
N THR A 4 14.45 -26.85 14.23
CA THR A 4 15.63 -26.58 13.43
C THR A 4 15.52 -25.17 12.79
N PRO A 5 16.61 -24.49 12.49
CA PRO A 5 16.57 -23.17 11.81
C PRO A 5 15.71 -23.17 10.56
N THR A 6 15.61 -24.30 9.86
CA THR A 6 14.78 -24.48 8.66
C THR A 6 13.28 -24.55 8.98
N GLU A 7 12.89 -25.15 10.10
CA GLU A 7 11.48 -25.18 10.56
C GLU A 7 11.00 -23.79 10.99
N TYR A 8 11.86 -23.03 11.68
CA TYR A 8 11.58 -21.63 12.00
C TYR A 8 11.41 -20.79 10.74
N ALA A 9 12.28 -20.92 9.76
CA ALA A 9 12.18 -20.20 8.51
C ALA A 9 10.90 -20.57 7.74
N ALA A 10 10.54 -21.86 7.70
CA ALA A 10 9.33 -22.32 7.04
C ALA A 10 8.05 -21.81 7.71
N SER A 11 7.99 -21.84 9.05
CA SER A 11 6.84 -21.33 9.81
C SER A 11 6.69 -19.81 9.69
N LEU A 12 7.81 -19.09 9.69
CA LEU A 12 7.83 -17.64 9.46
C LEU A 12 7.33 -17.29 8.05
N MET A 13 7.83 -17.99 7.03
CA MET A 13 7.37 -17.79 5.65
C MET A 13 5.88 -18.09 5.48
N ALA A 14 5.40 -19.20 6.05
CA ALA A 14 3.98 -19.53 6.01
C ALA A 14 3.12 -18.47 6.69
N SER A 15 3.53 -17.98 7.86
CA SER A 15 2.84 -16.92 8.58
C SER A 15 2.82 -15.61 7.79
N LEU A 16 3.93 -15.23 7.19
CA LEU A 16 4.02 -14.03 6.35
C LEU A 16 3.12 -14.11 5.11
N ILE A 17 3.05 -15.29 4.46
CA ILE A 17 2.15 -15.51 3.32
C ILE A 17 0.69 -15.34 3.75
N VAL A 18 0.28 -15.96 4.86
CA VAL A 18 -1.10 -15.87 5.37
C VAL A 18 -1.46 -14.43 5.73
N VAL A 19 -0.58 -13.72 6.44
CA VAL A 19 -0.79 -12.32 6.81
C VAL A 19 -0.88 -11.44 5.57
N HIS A 20 0.01 -11.63 4.59
CA HIS A 20 0.01 -10.84 3.34
C HIS A 20 -1.25 -11.08 2.51
N LEU A 21 -1.70 -12.32 2.40
CA LEU A 21 -2.95 -12.65 1.72
C LEU A 21 -4.15 -12.02 2.44
N GLY A 22 -4.23 -12.17 3.77
CA GLY A 22 -5.29 -11.56 4.57
C GLY A 22 -5.33 -10.04 4.43
N TYR A 23 -4.18 -9.38 4.50
CA TYR A 23 -4.05 -7.94 4.28
C TYR A 23 -4.48 -7.53 2.86
N SER A 24 -4.08 -8.28 1.85
CA SER A 24 -4.45 -8.00 0.44
C SER A 24 -5.95 -8.11 0.22
N PHE A 25 -6.59 -9.15 0.75
CA PHE A 25 -8.05 -9.30 0.68
C PHE A 25 -8.78 -8.17 1.41
N ALA A 26 -8.35 -7.85 2.63
CA ALA A 26 -8.93 -6.76 3.40
C ALA A 26 -8.78 -5.40 2.69
N SER A 27 -7.60 -5.13 2.13
CA SER A 27 -7.32 -3.89 1.39
C SER A 27 -8.16 -3.75 0.13
N ILE A 28 -8.32 -4.83 -0.65
CA ILE A 28 -9.14 -4.84 -1.87
C ILE A 28 -10.62 -4.59 -1.50
N ALA A 29 -11.14 -5.33 -0.51
CA ALA A 29 -12.51 -5.17 -0.04
C ALA A 29 -12.78 -3.75 0.47
N TYR A 30 -11.86 -3.20 1.25
CA TYR A 30 -11.95 -1.85 1.80
C TYR A 30 -11.91 -0.77 0.71
N GLN A 31 -11.05 -0.92 -0.30
CA GLN A 31 -10.97 0.02 -1.42
C GLN A 31 -12.22 -0.04 -2.29
N ALA A 32 -12.72 -1.23 -2.59
CA ALA A 32 -13.96 -1.43 -3.35
C ALA A 32 -15.15 -0.80 -2.63
N TRP A 33 -15.29 -1.06 -1.33
CA TRP A 33 -16.35 -0.48 -0.51
C TRP A 33 -16.26 1.05 -0.44
N GLY A 34 -15.08 1.62 -0.28
CA GLY A 34 -14.87 3.07 -0.30
C GLY A 34 -15.25 3.73 -1.63
N ALA A 35 -15.06 3.03 -2.75
CA ALA A 35 -15.45 3.51 -4.07
C ALA A 35 -17.00 3.52 -4.25
N GLU A 36 -17.72 2.61 -3.58
CA GLU A 36 -19.19 2.54 -3.64
C GLU A 36 -19.88 3.58 -2.75
N LEU A 37 -19.22 4.05 -1.67
CA LEU A 37 -19.80 5.03 -0.75
C LEU A 37 -19.96 6.43 -1.35
N GLY A 38 -19.19 6.79 -2.36
CA GLY A 38 -19.26 8.10 -3.00
C GLY A 38 -20.22 8.11 -4.17
N HIS A 39 -21.25 8.96 -4.10
CA HIS A 39 -22.20 9.16 -5.20
C HIS A 39 -21.70 10.18 -6.23
N THR A 40 -20.73 11.00 -5.86
CA THR A 40 -20.10 12.00 -6.75
C THR A 40 -18.57 11.84 -6.74
N ASP A 41 -17.93 12.26 -7.83
CA ASP A 41 -16.46 12.21 -7.94
C ASP A 41 -15.77 13.01 -6.82
N LYS A 42 -16.40 14.11 -6.38
CA LYS A 42 -15.92 14.91 -5.27
C LYS A 42 -15.97 14.16 -3.95
N GLU A 43 -17.05 13.43 -3.66
CA GLU A 43 -17.17 12.60 -2.46
C GLU A 43 -16.16 11.47 -2.46
N ARG A 44 -16.02 10.75 -3.58
CA ARG A 44 -15.01 9.69 -3.74
C ARG A 44 -13.61 10.21 -3.49
N SER A 45 -13.27 11.34 -4.09
CA SER A 45 -11.97 12.01 -3.88
C SER A 45 -11.77 12.41 -2.42
N THR A 46 -12.80 12.90 -1.75
CA THR A 46 -12.74 13.28 -0.33
C THR A 46 -12.54 12.05 0.56
N TYR A 47 -13.25 10.94 0.32
CA TYR A 47 -13.05 9.70 1.08
C TYR A 47 -11.63 9.15 0.91
N VAL A 48 -11.09 9.15 -0.31
CA VAL A 48 -9.71 8.73 -0.56
C VAL A 48 -8.74 9.63 0.19
N ALA A 49 -8.91 10.96 0.12
CA ALA A 49 -8.02 11.91 0.79
C ALA A 49 -8.05 11.76 2.32
N VAL A 50 -9.23 11.59 2.92
CA VAL A 50 -9.37 11.36 4.37
C VAL A 50 -8.73 10.04 4.76
N ARG A 51 -8.96 8.97 4.01
CA ARG A 51 -8.36 7.65 4.24
C ARG A 51 -6.85 7.73 4.23
N GLU A 52 -6.27 8.32 3.20
CA GLU A 52 -4.81 8.48 3.09
C GLU A 52 -4.26 9.35 4.21
N GLY A 53 -4.92 10.46 4.54
CA GLY A 53 -4.52 11.35 5.63
C GLY A 53 -4.50 10.64 7.00
N VAL A 54 -5.54 9.87 7.32
CA VAL A 54 -5.59 9.07 8.56
C VAL A 54 -4.56 7.94 8.52
N GLY A 55 -4.36 7.30 7.36
CA GLY A 55 -3.34 6.27 7.17
C GLY A 55 -1.94 6.78 7.48
N ILE A 56 -1.62 8.00 7.04
CA ILE A 56 -0.35 8.67 7.33
C ILE A 56 -0.16 8.90 8.83
N LEU A 57 -1.17 9.42 9.51
CA LEU A 57 -1.11 9.60 10.97
C LEU A 57 -0.86 8.26 11.67
N GLY A 58 -1.47 7.17 11.16
CA GLY A 58 -1.23 5.81 11.62
C GLY A 58 0.22 5.36 11.43
N VAL A 59 0.83 5.65 10.27
CA VAL A 59 2.25 5.32 10.00
C VAL A 59 3.18 6.09 10.94
N VAL A 60 2.99 7.40 11.09
CA VAL A 60 3.79 8.22 12.01
C VAL A 60 3.68 7.71 13.44
N PHE A 61 2.46 7.39 13.89
CA PHE A 61 2.22 6.81 15.21
C PHE A 61 2.92 5.46 15.38
N ALA A 62 2.81 4.56 14.39
CA ALA A 62 3.43 3.23 14.44
C ALA A 62 4.97 3.33 14.48
N VAL A 63 5.57 4.21 13.67
CA VAL A 63 7.02 4.44 13.67
C VAL A 63 7.46 5.01 15.02
N SER A 64 6.76 6.01 15.56
CA SER A 64 7.08 6.59 16.87
C SER A 64 7.00 5.55 17.99
N LEU A 65 6.03 4.65 17.94
CA LEU A 65 5.87 3.58 18.91
C LEU A 65 7.00 2.54 18.79
N ALA A 66 7.43 2.22 17.58
CA ALA A 66 8.49 1.26 17.31
C ALA A 66 9.86 1.74 17.81
N LEU A 67 10.08 3.05 17.90
CA LEU A 67 11.33 3.64 18.37
C LEU A 67 11.56 3.45 19.89
N GLU A 68 10.50 3.35 20.68
CA GLU A 68 10.62 3.46 22.13
C GLU A 68 10.25 2.18 22.90
N THR A 69 9.78 1.11 22.22
CA THR A 69 9.06 0.05 22.93
C THR A 69 9.48 -1.37 22.58
N ASN A 70 9.26 -2.25 23.55
CA ASN A 70 9.44 -3.69 23.33
C ASN A 70 8.32 -4.28 22.41
N ALA A 71 8.64 -5.38 21.73
CA ALA A 71 7.75 -6.05 20.79
C ALA A 71 6.36 -6.41 21.39
N GLY A 72 6.31 -6.69 22.69
CA GLY A 72 5.05 -7.03 23.38
C GLY A 72 4.07 -5.86 23.42
N LEU A 73 4.54 -4.65 23.65
CA LEU A 73 3.69 -3.46 23.68
C LEU A 73 3.21 -3.10 22.28
N ILE A 74 4.09 -3.19 21.27
CA ILE A 74 3.72 -2.98 19.86
C ILE A 74 2.59 -3.93 19.47
N PHE A 75 2.73 -5.21 19.78
CA PHE A 75 1.71 -6.22 19.51
C PHE A 75 0.39 -5.90 20.25
N THR A 76 0.45 -5.50 21.52
CA THR A 76 -0.74 -5.17 22.31
C THR A 76 -1.46 -3.95 21.73
N VAL A 77 -0.75 -2.88 21.40
CA VAL A 77 -1.33 -1.69 20.78
C VAL A 77 -1.95 -2.03 19.42
N PHE A 78 -1.25 -2.82 18.61
CA PHE A 78 -1.79 -3.30 17.32
C PHE A 78 -3.09 -4.09 17.51
N ALA A 79 -3.13 -5.04 18.44
CA ALA A 79 -4.30 -5.86 18.71
C ALA A 79 -5.49 -5.01 19.19
N VAL A 80 -5.25 -4.06 20.10
CA VAL A 80 -6.28 -3.14 20.59
C VAL A 80 -6.82 -2.25 19.47
N MET A 81 -5.94 -1.68 18.62
CA MET A 81 -6.36 -0.84 17.50
C MET A 81 -7.14 -1.64 16.45
N LEU A 82 -6.76 -2.89 16.20
CA LEU A 82 -7.46 -3.78 15.29
C LEU A 82 -8.87 -4.11 15.80
N VAL A 83 -9.00 -4.47 17.08
CA VAL A 83 -10.30 -4.77 17.70
C VAL A 83 -11.19 -3.52 17.72
N LEU A 84 -10.62 -2.36 18.06
CA LEU A 84 -11.35 -1.08 18.03
C LEU A 84 -11.81 -0.72 16.62
N GLY A 85 -10.94 -0.87 15.63
CA GLY A 85 -11.28 -0.63 14.22
C GLY A 85 -12.40 -1.56 13.73
N MET A 86 -12.32 -2.85 14.08
CA MET A 86 -13.37 -3.82 13.75
C MET A 86 -14.72 -3.47 14.44
N PHE A 87 -14.67 -3.07 15.70
CA PHE A 87 -15.87 -2.64 16.44
C PHE A 87 -16.50 -1.39 15.80
N LEU A 88 -15.70 -0.37 15.48
CA LEU A 88 -16.17 0.85 14.83
C LEU A 88 -16.77 0.54 13.46
N LEU A 89 -16.13 -0.31 12.68
CA LEU A 89 -16.61 -0.74 11.37
C LEU A 89 -17.97 -1.44 11.48
N LEU A 90 -18.12 -2.39 12.40
CA LEU A 90 -19.37 -3.10 12.59
C LEU A 90 -20.51 -2.21 13.10
N LYS A 91 -20.18 -1.20 13.93
CA LYS A 91 -21.19 -0.33 14.56
C LYS A 91 -21.60 0.85 13.68
N PHE A 92 -20.65 1.44 12.95
CA PHE A 92 -20.85 2.71 12.21
C PHE A 92 -20.80 2.55 10.70
N SER A 93 -20.54 1.33 10.17
CA SER A 93 -20.53 1.11 8.73
C SER A 93 -21.91 1.40 8.14
N PRO A 94 -22.03 2.31 7.17
CA PRO A 94 -23.28 2.52 6.44
C PRO A 94 -23.65 1.20 5.74
N GLN A 95 -24.91 0.82 5.93
CA GLN A 95 -25.41 -0.39 5.27
C GLN A 95 -25.52 -0.13 3.76
N PRO A 96 -25.11 -1.07 2.91
CA PRO A 96 -25.29 -0.92 1.48
C PRO A 96 -26.78 -0.78 1.14
N ASP A 97 -27.09 0.08 0.18
CA ASP A 97 -28.44 0.30 -0.30
C ASP A 97 -29.14 -1.04 -0.64
N LYS A 98 -30.47 -1.09 -0.45
CA LYS A 98 -31.28 -2.31 -0.71
C LYS A 98 -31.06 -2.86 -2.13
N ALA A 99 -30.70 -1.99 -3.09
CA ALA A 99 -30.34 -2.41 -4.43
C ALA A 99 -29.04 -3.23 -4.49
N ALA A 100 -28.01 -2.83 -3.73
CA ALA A 100 -26.76 -3.58 -3.59
C ALA A 100 -26.99 -4.90 -2.84
N GLN A 101 -27.85 -4.91 -1.80
CA GLN A 101 -28.24 -6.15 -1.11
C GLN A 101 -28.99 -7.10 -2.03
N GLN A 102 -29.87 -6.61 -2.89
CA GLN A 102 -30.54 -7.45 -3.89
C GLN A 102 -29.57 -8.05 -4.89
N THR A 103 -28.56 -7.31 -5.29
CA THR A 103 -27.47 -7.81 -6.18
C THR A 103 -26.65 -8.89 -5.47
N VAL A 104 -26.30 -8.70 -4.21
CA VAL A 104 -25.59 -9.71 -3.39
C VAL A 104 -26.46 -10.94 -3.15
N HIS A 105 -27.76 -10.77 -2.88
CA HIS A 105 -28.70 -11.89 -2.76
C HIS A 105 -28.92 -12.61 -4.08
N ALA A 106 -29.00 -11.90 -5.22
CA ALA A 106 -29.06 -12.48 -6.54
C ALA A 106 -27.80 -13.26 -6.90
N LEU A 107 -26.62 -12.72 -6.53
CA LEU A 107 -25.34 -13.42 -6.62
C LEU A 107 -25.30 -14.64 -5.69
N GLY A 108 -25.74 -14.52 -4.44
CA GLY A 108 -25.81 -15.63 -3.49
C GLY A 108 -26.74 -16.76 -3.96
N ASN A 109 -27.89 -16.41 -4.51
CA ASN A 109 -28.82 -17.38 -5.10
C ASN A 109 -28.27 -18.00 -6.41
N SER A 110 -27.49 -17.23 -7.17
CA SER A 110 -26.74 -17.73 -8.33
C SER A 110 -25.62 -18.67 -7.91
N PHE A 111 -24.91 -18.37 -6.80
CA PHE A 111 -23.91 -19.27 -6.19
C PHE A 111 -24.54 -20.57 -5.68
N SER A 112 -25.71 -20.50 -5.03
CA SER A 112 -26.44 -21.69 -4.57
C SER A 112 -26.93 -22.57 -5.71
N LYS A 113 -27.34 -21.97 -6.81
CA LYS A 113 -27.73 -22.69 -8.05
C LYS A 113 -26.53 -23.19 -8.86
N ALA A 114 -25.37 -22.55 -8.69
CA ALA A 114 -24.11 -22.90 -9.36
C ALA A 114 -23.31 -23.99 -8.63
N GLN A 115 -23.79 -24.49 -7.49
CA GLN A 115 -23.12 -25.59 -6.76
C GLN A 115 -23.04 -26.88 -7.57
N SER A 116 -23.79 -27.00 -8.66
CA SER A 116 -23.65 -28.08 -9.64
C SER A 116 -22.60 -27.81 -10.73
N SER A 117 -21.95 -26.62 -10.73
CA SER A 117 -20.94 -26.25 -11.73
C SER A 117 -19.81 -25.40 -11.15
N VAL A 118 -19.24 -25.84 -10.02
CA VAL A 118 -18.10 -25.15 -9.35
C VAL A 118 -16.94 -24.94 -10.33
N THR A 119 -16.65 -25.94 -11.17
CA THR A 119 -15.59 -25.86 -12.18
C THR A 119 -15.85 -24.83 -13.28
N ALA A 120 -17.10 -24.65 -13.69
CA ALA A 120 -17.46 -23.65 -14.70
C ALA A 120 -17.44 -22.23 -14.13
N SER A 121 -17.84 -22.07 -12.85
CA SER A 121 -17.80 -20.77 -12.14
C SER A 121 -16.38 -20.32 -11.83
N ILE A 122 -15.51 -21.23 -11.40
CA ILE A 122 -14.07 -20.94 -11.21
C ILE A 122 -13.43 -20.55 -12.55
N ARG A 123 -13.74 -21.29 -13.63
CA ARG A 123 -13.21 -20.99 -14.97
C ARG A 123 -13.71 -19.65 -15.50
N LYS A 124 -14.96 -19.28 -15.23
CA LYS A 124 -15.51 -17.97 -15.60
C LYS A 124 -14.88 -16.85 -14.76
N GLY A 125 -14.77 -17.00 -13.43
CA GLY A 125 -14.10 -16.05 -12.56
C GLY A 125 -12.62 -15.84 -12.92
N LEU A 126 -11.89 -16.91 -13.25
CA LEU A 126 -10.52 -16.81 -13.75
C LEU A 126 -10.47 -16.13 -15.13
N ALA A 127 -11.44 -16.40 -16.01
CA ALA A 127 -11.51 -15.74 -17.31
C ALA A 127 -11.78 -14.24 -17.16
N ASP A 128 -12.64 -13.84 -16.22
CA ASP A 128 -12.95 -12.43 -15.94
C ASP A 128 -11.74 -11.70 -15.31
N ILE A 129 -10.95 -12.38 -14.48
CA ILE A 129 -9.68 -11.85 -13.94
C ILE A 129 -8.62 -11.71 -15.06
N VAL A 130 -8.59 -12.64 -16.02
CA VAL A 130 -7.61 -12.62 -17.11
C VAL A 130 -8.03 -11.67 -18.24
N GLN A 131 -9.30 -11.33 -18.35
CA GLN A 131 -9.82 -10.47 -19.42
C GLN A 131 -9.11 -9.10 -19.50
N PRO A 132 -8.88 -8.35 -18.40
CA PRO A 132 -8.11 -7.11 -18.44
C PRO A 132 -6.68 -7.31 -18.93
N LEU A 133 -6.06 -8.47 -18.61
CA LEU A 133 -4.70 -8.80 -19.07
C LEU A 133 -4.59 -9.00 -20.58
N ARG A 134 -5.72 -9.18 -21.29
CA ARG A 134 -5.74 -9.25 -22.75
C ARG A 134 -5.62 -7.89 -23.41
N ARG A 135 -5.96 -6.81 -22.70
CA ARG A 135 -5.80 -5.44 -23.19
C ARG A 135 -4.32 -5.04 -23.16
N GLU A 136 -3.79 -4.60 -24.29
CA GLU A 136 -2.36 -4.26 -24.43
C GLU A 136 -1.93 -3.15 -23.46
N ASN A 137 -2.74 -2.10 -23.33
CA ASN A 137 -2.46 -0.98 -22.42
C ASN A 137 -2.42 -1.42 -20.96
N PHE A 138 -3.31 -2.32 -20.55
CA PHE A 138 -3.34 -2.87 -19.20
C PHE A 138 -2.08 -3.71 -18.91
N ARG A 139 -1.64 -4.56 -19.85
CA ARG A 139 -0.40 -5.33 -19.70
C ARG A 139 0.83 -4.45 -19.57
N LYS A 140 0.92 -3.39 -20.40
CA LYS A 140 2.02 -2.42 -20.32
C LYS A 140 2.07 -1.75 -18.95
N LEU A 141 0.91 -1.29 -18.46
CA LEU A 141 0.81 -0.68 -17.14
C LEU A 141 1.17 -1.67 -16.03
N MET A 142 0.70 -2.91 -16.11
CA MET A 142 1.04 -3.95 -15.13
C MET A 142 2.54 -4.25 -15.13
N GLY A 143 3.20 -4.25 -16.30
CA GLY A 143 4.64 -4.36 -16.40
C GLY A 143 5.37 -3.21 -15.70
N VAL A 144 4.90 -1.98 -15.87
CA VAL A 144 5.45 -0.80 -15.17
C VAL A 144 5.27 -0.95 -13.66
N PHE A 145 4.08 -1.37 -13.19
CA PHE A 145 3.82 -1.60 -11.76
C PHE A 145 4.76 -2.66 -11.17
N LEU A 146 4.96 -3.76 -11.89
CA LEU A 146 5.86 -4.82 -11.43
C LEU A 146 7.29 -4.31 -11.30
N CYS A 147 7.80 -3.63 -12.33
CA CYS A 147 9.16 -3.06 -12.30
C CYS A 147 9.32 -2.01 -11.20
N ASN A 148 8.36 -1.10 -11.07
CA ASN A 148 8.39 -0.07 -10.02
C ASN A 148 8.28 -0.68 -8.63
N GLY A 149 7.39 -1.67 -8.44
CA GLY A 149 7.24 -2.37 -7.17
C GLY A 149 8.51 -3.12 -6.76
N LEU A 150 9.18 -3.79 -7.69
CA LEU A 150 10.47 -4.43 -7.43
C LEU A 150 11.56 -3.41 -7.10
N ALA A 151 11.61 -2.30 -7.84
CA ALA A 151 12.56 -1.22 -7.59
C ALA A 151 12.36 -0.56 -6.22
N ALA A 152 11.12 -0.41 -5.77
CA ALA A 152 10.79 0.14 -4.44
C ALA A 152 11.03 -0.87 -3.30
N ALA A 153 10.78 -2.16 -3.53
CA ALA A 153 10.93 -3.20 -2.51
C ALA A 153 12.41 -3.40 -2.10
N LEU A 154 13.35 -3.28 -3.04
CA LEU A 154 14.77 -3.45 -2.77
C LEU A 154 15.30 -2.45 -1.72
N PRO A 155 15.15 -1.12 -1.91
CA PRO A 155 15.55 -0.17 -0.88
C PRO A 155 14.79 -0.37 0.43
N ALA A 156 13.47 -0.60 0.38
CA ALA A 156 12.65 -0.75 1.58
C ALA A 156 13.14 -1.90 2.48
N THR A 157 13.60 -3.00 1.90
CA THR A 157 14.15 -4.14 2.65
C THR A 157 15.60 -3.91 3.13
N LEU A 158 16.38 -3.12 2.39
CA LEU A 158 17.80 -2.90 2.68
C LEU A 158 18.04 -1.73 3.62
N VAL A 159 17.12 -0.78 3.74
CA VAL A 159 17.26 0.43 4.57
C VAL A 159 17.72 0.13 6.01
N PRO A 160 17.12 -0.81 6.77
CA PRO A 160 17.55 -1.05 8.15
C PRO A 160 19.02 -1.53 8.23
N PHE A 161 19.43 -2.37 7.29
CA PHE A 161 20.83 -2.86 7.22
C PHE A 161 21.77 -1.74 6.80
N TYR A 162 21.40 -0.93 5.81
CA TYR A 162 22.19 0.19 5.35
C TYR A 162 22.40 1.22 6.45
N MET A 163 21.35 1.57 7.21
CA MET A 163 21.47 2.49 8.33
C MET A 163 22.44 1.98 9.40
N ARG A 164 22.33 0.70 9.73
CA ARG A 164 23.14 0.07 10.79
C ARG A 164 24.57 -0.21 10.35
N ASP A 165 24.76 -0.88 9.21
CA ASP A 165 26.04 -1.45 8.81
C ASP A 165 26.89 -0.47 8.01
N ARG A 166 26.29 0.46 7.28
CA ARG A 166 27.01 1.42 6.42
C ARG A 166 27.12 2.80 7.03
N LEU A 167 26.04 3.29 7.62
CA LEU A 167 26.03 4.63 8.23
C LEU A 167 26.41 4.62 9.70
N GLY A 168 26.45 3.45 10.36
CA GLY A 168 26.70 3.33 11.80
C GLY A 168 25.63 4.00 12.66
N LEU A 169 24.42 4.19 12.13
CA LEU A 169 23.32 4.85 12.83
C LEU A 169 22.66 3.89 13.82
N GLY A 170 22.36 4.40 15.01
CA GLY A 170 21.70 3.67 16.08
C GLY A 170 20.18 3.71 16.00
N ASP A 171 19.55 3.06 16.98
CA ASP A 171 18.08 3.06 17.10
C ASP A 171 17.51 4.47 17.31
N SER A 172 18.28 5.39 17.90
CA SER A 172 17.93 6.80 18.07
C SER A 172 17.74 7.57 16.76
N ASP A 173 18.30 7.08 15.66
CA ASP A 173 18.32 7.80 14.38
C ASP A 173 17.19 7.34 13.42
N GLN A 174 16.38 6.39 13.83
CA GLN A 174 15.25 5.86 13.04
C GLN A 174 14.15 6.92 12.75
N TRP A 175 14.13 8.05 13.48
CA TRP A 175 13.23 9.17 13.21
C TRP A 175 13.35 9.70 11.76
N VAL A 176 14.50 9.49 11.11
CA VAL A 176 14.71 9.85 9.71
C VAL A 176 13.73 9.14 8.78
N LEU A 177 13.36 7.90 9.11
CA LEU A 177 12.32 7.16 8.37
C LEU A 177 10.93 7.78 8.58
N ALA A 178 10.66 8.32 9.77
CA ALA A 178 9.41 9.05 10.00
C ALA A 178 9.35 10.32 9.12
N VAL A 179 10.46 11.03 8.96
CA VAL A 179 10.57 12.18 8.04
C VAL A 179 10.29 11.74 6.60
N TYR A 180 10.87 10.63 6.15
CA TYR A 180 10.63 10.07 4.81
C TYR A 180 9.13 9.85 4.54
N PHE A 181 8.42 9.18 5.45
CA PHE A 181 6.98 8.93 5.30
C PHE A 181 6.16 10.22 5.41
N LEU A 182 6.51 11.13 6.31
CA LEU A 182 5.80 12.39 6.49
C LEU A 182 5.92 13.27 5.24
N VAL A 183 7.11 13.36 4.65
CA VAL A 183 7.34 14.10 3.40
C VAL A 183 6.58 13.43 2.25
N GLY A 184 6.60 12.09 2.18
CA GLY A 184 5.84 11.33 1.18
C GLY A 184 4.37 11.67 1.21
N ALA A 185 3.81 11.67 2.38
CA ALA A 185 2.44 12.02 2.64
C ALA A 185 2.08 13.46 2.26
N ALA A 186 2.86 14.42 2.75
CA ALA A 186 2.64 15.83 2.45
C ALA A 186 2.77 16.13 0.95
N SER A 187 3.68 15.44 0.26
CA SER A 187 3.92 15.63 -1.17
C SER A 187 2.82 15.11 -2.09
N THR A 188 1.91 14.23 -1.61
CA THR A 188 0.79 13.72 -2.42
C THR A 188 -0.07 14.85 -2.99
N VAL A 189 -0.31 15.90 -2.22
CA VAL A 189 -1.08 17.08 -2.66
C VAL A 189 -0.41 17.75 -3.86
N PHE A 190 0.91 17.92 -3.82
CA PHE A 190 1.69 18.48 -4.92
C PHE A 190 1.59 17.58 -6.15
N TRP A 191 1.75 16.28 -6.01
CA TRP A 191 1.72 15.34 -7.13
C TRP A 191 0.36 15.27 -7.80
N VAL A 192 -0.74 15.29 -7.03
CA VAL A 192 -2.10 15.35 -7.57
C VAL A 192 -2.31 16.67 -8.34
N TRP A 193 -1.86 17.79 -7.78
CA TRP A 193 -1.90 19.08 -8.48
C TRP A 193 -1.07 19.04 -9.77
N LEU A 194 0.14 18.52 -9.74
CA LEU A 194 0.99 18.41 -10.92
C LEU A 194 0.37 17.51 -11.98
N ALA A 195 -0.20 16.37 -11.58
CA ALA A 195 -0.89 15.45 -12.48
C ALA A 195 -2.08 16.10 -13.20
N SER A 196 -2.78 17.04 -12.55
CA SER A 196 -3.85 17.81 -13.20
C SER A 196 -3.35 18.74 -14.31
N LYS A 197 -2.06 19.11 -14.30
CA LYS A 197 -1.44 20.00 -15.31
C LYS A 197 -0.79 19.23 -16.45
N ILE A 198 -0.04 18.18 -16.16
CA ILE A 198 0.78 17.47 -17.15
C ILE A 198 0.29 16.04 -17.45
N GLY A 199 -0.74 15.58 -16.75
CA GLY A 199 -1.30 14.22 -16.84
C GLY A 199 -0.66 13.24 -15.88
N LEU A 200 -1.44 12.20 -15.49
CA LEU A 200 -1.09 11.21 -14.49
C LEU A 200 0.22 10.46 -14.79
N ALA A 201 0.36 9.95 -16.02
CA ALA A 201 1.52 9.15 -16.40
C ALA A 201 2.83 9.95 -16.38
N ARG A 202 2.79 11.20 -16.85
CA ARG A 202 3.98 12.07 -16.86
C ARG A 202 4.37 12.51 -15.47
N ALA A 203 3.40 12.85 -14.64
CA ALA A 203 3.66 13.20 -13.23
C ALA A 203 4.28 12.03 -12.48
N TRP A 204 3.77 10.81 -12.67
CA TRP A 204 4.34 9.60 -12.04
C TRP A 204 5.75 9.31 -12.54
N LEU A 205 5.99 9.42 -13.86
CA LEU A 205 7.34 9.28 -14.41
C LEU A 205 8.34 10.28 -13.81
N LEU A 206 7.93 11.53 -13.60
CA LEU A 206 8.78 12.52 -12.93
C LEU A 206 9.12 12.11 -11.48
N GLY A 207 8.16 11.54 -10.73
CA GLY A 207 8.42 10.99 -9.40
C GLY A 207 9.48 9.88 -9.43
N MET A 208 9.35 8.93 -10.37
CA MET A 208 10.34 7.86 -10.55
C MET A 208 11.73 8.42 -10.90
N VAL A 209 11.80 9.36 -11.85
CA VAL A 209 13.08 9.97 -12.27
C VAL A 209 13.72 10.78 -11.14
N LEU A 210 12.92 11.43 -10.30
CA LEU A 210 13.42 12.19 -9.16
C LEU A 210 14.12 11.32 -8.11
N SER A 211 13.68 10.07 -7.94
CA SER A 211 14.30 9.16 -6.96
C SER A 211 15.68 8.66 -7.40
N ILE A 212 15.99 8.60 -8.69
CA ILE A 212 17.24 8.04 -9.21
C ILE A 212 18.48 8.77 -8.67
N PRO A 213 18.61 10.12 -8.79
CA PRO A 213 19.78 10.82 -8.28
C PRO A 213 19.93 10.68 -6.77
N ALA A 214 18.84 10.62 -6.02
CA ALA A 214 18.90 10.40 -4.58
C ALA A 214 19.51 9.03 -4.22
N PHE A 215 19.16 7.97 -4.97
CA PHE A 215 19.79 6.66 -4.79
C PHE A 215 21.27 6.63 -5.20
N ILE A 216 21.71 7.47 -6.15
CA ILE A 216 23.13 7.60 -6.47
C ILE A 216 23.88 8.21 -5.28
N VAL A 217 23.29 9.21 -4.60
CA VAL A 217 23.89 9.82 -3.40
C VAL A 217 24.07 8.79 -2.28
N VAL A 218 23.14 7.84 -2.10
CA VAL A 218 23.24 6.77 -1.10
C VAL A 218 24.57 5.99 -1.23
N VAL A 219 25.05 5.77 -2.45
CA VAL A 219 26.27 4.97 -2.69
C VAL A 219 27.52 5.66 -2.12
N VAL A 220 27.55 6.98 -2.08
CA VAL A 220 28.72 7.77 -1.62
C VAL A 220 28.67 8.13 -0.13
N LEU A 221 27.54 7.93 0.54
CA LEU A 221 27.42 8.19 1.97
C LEU A 221 28.26 7.19 2.80
N GLY A 222 28.89 7.70 3.87
CA GLY A 222 29.73 6.95 4.78
C GLY A 222 29.21 6.97 6.21
N GLU A 223 30.04 6.43 7.15
CA GLU A 223 29.75 6.43 8.58
C GLU A 223 29.49 7.84 9.12
N GLY A 224 28.40 8.04 9.84
CA GLY A 224 28.03 9.32 10.46
C GLY A 224 27.36 10.33 9.54
N ASP A 225 27.17 10.05 8.25
CA ASP A 225 26.53 10.98 7.29
C ASP A 225 25.01 11.07 7.44
N LEU A 226 24.54 11.38 8.65
CA LEU A 226 23.12 11.52 8.95
C LEU A 226 22.45 12.62 8.10
N ALA A 227 23.14 13.76 7.92
CA ALA A 227 22.59 14.87 7.14
C ALA A 227 22.41 14.53 5.66
N GLY A 228 23.37 13.83 5.05
CA GLY A 228 23.28 13.34 3.69
C GLY A 228 22.15 12.32 3.54
N TYR A 229 22.01 11.42 4.50
CA TYR A 229 20.94 10.44 4.50
C TYR A 229 19.55 11.07 4.70
N LEU A 230 19.42 12.08 5.57
CA LEU A 230 18.20 12.86 5.73
C LEU A 230 17.79 13.56 4.43
N PHE A 231 18.75 14.13 3.71
CA PHE A 231 18.48 14.71 2.39
C PHE A 231 17.94 13.67 1.42
N VAL A 232 18.55 12.48 1.38
CA VAL A 232 18.04 11.37 0.54
C VAL A 232 16.61 10.98 0.94
N CYS A 233 16.33 10.87 2.24
CA CYS A 233 15.00 10.55 2.74
C CYS A 233 13.95 11.63 2.36
N ILE A 234 14.32 12.90 2.38
CA ILE A 234 13.43 13.98 1.96
C ILE A 234 13.12 13.88 0.46
N VAL A 235 14.14 13.70 -0.38
CA VAL A 235 13.96 13.64 -1.84
C VAL A 235 13.19 12.39 -2.26
N THR A 236 13.57 11.22 -1.72
CA THR A 236 12.87 9.96 -2.02
C THR A 236 11.48 9.90 -1.39
N GLY A 237 11.31 10.47 -0.19
CA GLY A 237 10.00 10.66 0.43
C GLY A 237 9.11 11.55 -0.43
N PHE A 238 9.62 12.65 -0.97
CA PHE A 238 8.86 13.49 -1.87
C PHE A 238 8.43 12.73 -3.14
N ALA A 239 9.30 11.89 -3.71
CA ALA A 239 8.99 11.02 -4.84
C ALA A 239 7.95 9.94 -4.47
N LEU A 240 7.99 9.41 -3.25
CA LEU A 240 7.02 8.42 -2.73
C LEU A 240 5.58 8.93 -2.84
N GLY A 241 5.33 10.22 -2.64
CA GLY A 241 3.99 10.78 -2.77
C GLY A 241 3.38 10.61 -4.15
N ALA A 242 4.19 10.56 -5.21
CA ALA A 242 3.73 10.21 -6.55
C ALA A 242 3.28 8.74 -6.61
N ASP A 243 4.06 7.83 -6.03
CA ASP A 243 3.75 6.39 -6.00
C ASP A 243 2.52 6.06 -5.14
N LEU A 244 2.23 6.84 -4.11
CA LEU A 244 1.05 6.65 -3.27
C LEU A 244 -0.24 7.10 -3.95
N SER A 245 -0.20 8.12 -4.80
CA SER A 245 -1.41 8.79 -5.30
C SER A 245 -1.73 8.50 -6.77
N LEU A 246 -0.74 8.45 -7.64
CA LEU A 246 -0.96 8.46 -9.09
C LEU A 246 -1.26 7.09 -9.71
N PRO A 247 -0.66 5.97 -9.27
CA PRO A 247 -0.88 4.66 -9.87
C PRO A 247 -2.34 4.19 -9.79
N ALA A 248 -2.98 4.37 -8.64
CA ALA A 248 -4.37 3.98 -8.44
C ALA A 248 -5.32 4.78 -9.36
N ALA A 249 -5.07 6.09 -9.51
CA ALA A 249 -5.84 6.94 -10.40
C ALA A 249 -5.63 6.56 -11.89
N LEU A 250 -4.43 6.11 -12.25
CA LEU A 250 -4.11 5.67 -13.61
C LEU A 250 -4.83 4.37 -13.98
N VAL A 251 -4.90 3.42 -13.03
CA VAL A 251 -5.68 2.18 -13.20
C VAL A 251 -7.16 2.48 -13.34
N ALA A 252 -7.72 3.33 -12.47
CA ALA A 252 -9.13 3.70 -12.52
C ALA A 252 -9.51 4.26 -13.90
N ARG A 253 -8.70 5.16 -14.43
CA ARG A 253 -8.92 5.75 -15.75
C ARG A 253 -8.89 4.73 -16.90
N LEU A 254 -8.00 3.74 -16.83
CA LEU A 254 -7.93 2.67 -17.86
C LEU A 254 -9.11 1.68 -17.81
N ILE A 255 -9.80 1.60 -16.69
CA ILE A 255 -10.99 0.76 -16.55
C ILE A 255 -12.21 1.47 -17.16
N GLU A 256 -12.26 2.79 -17.13
CA GLU A 256 -13.34 3.62 -17.71
C GLU A 256 -13.24 3.75 -19.23
N GLU A 257 -12.06 3.55 -19.85
CA GLU A 257 -11.83 3.49 -21.31
C GLU A 257 -12.10 2.08 -21.88
#